data_ed47a9aba0df6eba39ba032fb710ce03
#
_entry.id   ed47a9aba0df6eba39ba032fb710ce03
#
_cell.length_a   1.000
_cell.length_b   1.000
_cell.length_c   1.000
_cell.angle_alpha   90.00
_cell.angle_beta   90.00
_cell.angle_gamma   90.00
#
_symmetry.space_group_name_H-M   'P 1'
#
loop_
_entity.id
_entity.type
_entity.pdbx_description
1 polymer ?
#
loop_
_entity_poly.entity_id
_entity_poly.type
_entity_poly.pdbx_seq_one_letter_code
_entity_poly.pdbx_strand_id
1 'polypeptide(L)'
;MAITLKKILLVDDSPFMLAMLANAFEKESFMVIKAISATEALSILEKHQPDIILSDYEMPAMNGFAFRQHLLENPATKDIPFAFLTSHKENNLVMQGLDELQAVDFINKETPLPVIISKIDNLLSTVRQKQAMAVEELRKAAEAINVKSVPVKRPALKNFEVDFWHRPYQGYPGGDFIDFIRVSDRYLFVVLGDVMGKKWIAWFFTFSFLSYIRAAVRFCVLGNEYDPAAILSKINNVICQDEALNDVLAGLSLLLIDEETGIVSYSGAGDLPLLYYNAAEDSIDEVTSSGLLLGWATELQYDKQQVQMQKGDQLLIFSDGIVEFAEDGKRKSDYAVFKHNVHPLLKTGNSFNTISSYLQSSLEGSRQTDDCSIISVYKN
;
A
#
# COMPACT_ATOMS: atom_id res chain seq x y z
N MET A 1 10.70 -1.73 19.04
CA MET A 1 11.02 -2.18 17.68
C MET A 1 10.88 -3.68 17.62
N ALA A 2 9.92 -4.24 16.91
CA ALA A 2 9.88 -5.69 16.67
C ALA A 2 11.09 -6.03 15.80
N ILE A 3 11.95 -6.92 16.26
CA ILE A 3 13.09 -7.43 15.48
C ILE A 3 12.47 -8.30 14.38
N THR A 4 12.35 -7.76 13.17
CA THR A 4 11.97 -8.57 12.02
C THR A 4 13.15 -9.50 11.73
N LEU A 5 12.99 -10.79 12.01
CA LEU A 5 13.98 -11.81 11.73
C LEU A 5 14.30 -11.82 10.23
N LYS A 6 15.59 -11.78 9.87
CA LYS A 6 16.07 -11.90 8.49
C LYS A 6 15.80 -13.32 8.02
N LYS A 7 15.09 -13.49 6.88
CA LYS A 7 14.78 -14.80 6.31
C LYS A 7 15.80 -15.17 5.25
N ILE A 8 16.43 -16.34 5.39
CA ILE A 8 17.36 -16.88 4.41
C ILE A 8 16.87 -18.23 3.90
N LEU A 9 16.90 -18.42 2.56
CA LEU A 9 16.71 -19.72 1.93
C LEU A 9 18.08 -20.31 1.62
N LEU A 10 18.40 -21.45 2.23
CA LEU A 10 19.60 -22.23 1.98
C LEU A 10 19.27 -23.38 1.03
N VAL A 11 20.03 -23.50 -0.05
CA VAL A 11 19.83 -24.54 -1.07
C VAL A 11 21.16 -25.27 -1.27
N ASP A 12 21.23 -26.54 -0.92
CA ASP A 12 22.44 -27.38 -1.07
C ASP A 12 22.00 -28.85 -1.07
N ASP A 13 22.51 -29.69 -1.97
CA ASP A 13 22.16 -31.11 -2.04
C ASP A 13 22.78 -31.96 -0.94
N SER A 14 23.70 -31.40 -0.15
CA SER A 14 24.30 -32.02 1.03
C SER A 14 23.46 -31.70 2.30
N PRO A 15 22.75 -32.70 2.88
CA PRO A 15 22.04 -32.50 4.15
C PRO A 15 22.95 -32.05 5.29
N PHE A 16 24.23 -32.47 5.26
CA PHE A 16 25.23 -32.07 6.25
C PHE A 16 25.54 -30.58 6.15
N MET A 17 25.76 -30.07 4.92
CA MET A 17 26.05 -28.67 4.69
C MET A 17 24.85 -27.80 5.07
N LEU A 18 23.64 -28.18 4.69
CA LEU A 18 22.42 -27.51 5.10
C LEU A 18 22.23 -27.44 6.61
N ALA A 19 22.50 -28.53 7.31
CA ALA A 19 22.38 -28.57 8.76
C ALA A 19 23.42 -27.66 9.43
N MET A 20 24.65 -27.67 8.93
CA MET A 20 25.76 -26.87 9.45
C MET A 20 25.49 -25.35 9.24
N LEU A 21 25.12 -24.97 8.03
CA LEU A 21 24.78 -23.57 7.70
C LEU A 21 23.53 -23.10 8.48
N ALA A 22 22.50 -23.90 8.51
CA ALA A 22 21.26 -23.56 9.21
C ALA A 22 21.52 -23.27 10.70
N ASN A 23 22.22 -24.16 11.38
CA ASN A 23 22.57 -23.97 12.80
C ASN A 23 23.40 -22.71 13.03
N ALA A 24 24.27 -22.38 12.09
CA ALA A 24 25.10 -21.17 12.17
C ALA A 24 24.28 -19.89 11.96
N PHE A 25 23.38 -19.83 10.97
CA PHE A 25 22.52 -18.70 10.70
C PHE A 25 21.43 -18.51 11.77
N GLU A 26 20.84 -19.60 12.30
CA GLU A 26 19.84 -19.55 13.38
C GLU A 26 20.42 -18.91 14.66
N LYS A 27 21.71 -19.19 14.99
CA LYS A 27 22.42 -18.58 16.12
C LYS A 27 22.56 -17.06 15.98
N GLU A 28 22.60 -16.57 14.77
CA GLU A 28 22.69 -15.13 14.44
C GLU A 28 21.31 -14.52 14.13
N SER A 29 20.24 -15.15 14.66
CA SER A 29 18.87 -14.64 14.58
C SER A 29 18.31 -14.57 13.15
N PHE A 30 18.73 -15.47 12.26
CA PHE A 30 18.06 -15.65 10.97
C PHE A 30 16.93 -16.68 11.09
N MET A 31 15.83 -16.44 10.38
CA MET A 31 14.85 -17.47 10.09
C MET A 31 15.32 -18.27 8.88
N VAL A 32 15.67 -19.52 9.07
CA VAL A 32 16.27 -20.36 8.02
C VAL A 32 15.20 -21.24 7.37
N ILE A 33 15.13 -21.18 6.05
CA ILE A 33 14.37 -22.11 5.20
C ILE A 33 15.38 -22.97 4.45
N LYS A 34 15.14 -24.27 4.36
CA LYS A 34 16.07 -25.25 3.77
C LYS A 34 15.46 -25.93 2.55
N ALA A 35 16.23 -26.14 1.51
CA ALA A 35 15.89 -26.93 0.34
C ALA A 35 17.10 -27.81 -0.05
N ILE A 36 16.84 -29.10 -0.32
CA ILE A 36 17.89 -30.04 -0.73
C ILE A 36 18.11 -30.05 -2.25
N SER A 37 17.36 -29.25 -3.00
CA SER A 37 17.49 -29.11 -4.46
C SER A 37 16.90 -27.79 -4.93
N ALA A 38 17.30 -27.38 -6.13
CA ALA A 38 16.71 -26.21 -6.78
C ALA A 38 15.21 -26.37 -7.05
N THR A 39 14.72 -27.58 -7.37
CA THR A 39 13.30 -27.87 -7.59
C THR A 39 12.49 -27.69 -6.31
N GLU A 40 12.99 -28.17 -5.18
CA GLU A 40 12.34 -27.95 -3.87
C GLU A 40 12.34 -26.47 -3.50
N ALA A 41 13.45 -25.76 -3.76
CA ALA A 41 13.54 -24.33 -3.53
C ALA A 41 12.49 -23.54 -4.33
N LEU A 42 12.26 -23.87 -5.60
CA LEU A 42 11.20 -23.25 -6.42
C LEU A 42 9.82 -23.46 -5.81
N SER A 43 9.50 -24.68 -5.35
CA SER A 43 8.20 -24.97 -4.70
C SER A 43 8.02 -24.22 -3.37
N ILE A 44 9.12 -24.01 -2.61
CA ILE A 44 9.12 -23.23 -1.37
C ILE A 44 8.86 -21.75 -1.67
N LEU A 45 9.46 -21.22 -2.74
CA LEU A 45 9.32 -19.81 -3.13
C LEU A 45 7.90 -19.44 -3.59
N GLU A 46 7.05 -20.39 -3.97
CA GLU A 46 5.63 -20.16 -4.20
C GLU A 46 4.87 -19.70 -2.95
N LYS A 47 5.35 -20.10 -1.76
CA LYS A 47 4.66 -19.87 -0.47
C LYS A 47 5.45 -18.97 0.49
N HIS A 48 6.75 -18.84 0.27
CA HIS A 48 7.66 -18.13 1.16
C HIS A 48 8.50 -17.14 0.38
N GLN A 49 8.65 -15.93 0.91
CA GLN A 49 9.53 -14.91 0.35
C GLN A 49 10.71 -14.67 1.30
N PRO A 50 11.91 -15.21 1.00
CA PRO A 50 13.12 -14.95 1.78
C PRO A 50 13.70 -13.57 1.44
N ASP A 51 14.47 -13.01 2.38
CA ASP A 51 15.22 -11.76 2.16
C ASP A 51 16.49 -11.99 1.30
N ILE A 52 17.02 -13.23 1.26
CA ILE A 52 18.18 -13.64 0.47
C ILE A 52 18.15 -15.14 0.24
N ILE A 53 18.71 -15.58 -0.90
CA ILE A 53 18.96 -16.97 -1.23
C ILE A 53 20.48 -17.22 -1.24
N LEU A 54 20.92 -18.23 -0.52
CA LEU A 54 22.27 -18.78 -0.60
C LEU A 54 22.19 -20.19 -1.15
N SER A 55 22.67 -20.38 -2.37
CA SER A 55 22.55 -21.65 -3.11
C SER A 55 23.91 -22.24 -3.42
N ASP A 56 24.02 -23.54 -3.27
CA ASP A 56 25.13 -24.28 -3.88
C ASP A 56 25.12 -24.07 -5.41
N TYR A 57 26.30 -23.94 -5.96
CA TYR A 57 26.50 -23.87 -7.40
C TYR A 57 26.31 -25.25 -8.07
N GLU A 58 26.86 -26.31 -7.45
CA GLU A 58 26.85 -27.66 -7.98
C GLU A 58 25.75 -28.51 -7.31
N MET A 59 24.64 -28.68 -8.00
CA MET A 59 23.55 -29.54 -7.56
C MET A 59 23.11 -30.48 -8.69
N PRO A 60 22.67 -31.73 -8.37
CA PRO A 60 22.11 -32.64 -9.35
C PRO A 60 20.86 -32.09 -10.04
N ALA A 61 20.64 -32.48 -11.27
CA ALA A 61 19.50 -32.15 -12.14
C ALA A 61 19.41 -30.66 -12.53
N MET A 62 19.44 -29.74 -11.57
CA MET A 62 19.42 -28.28 -11.80
C MET A 62 20.51 -27.64 -10.93
N ASN A 63 21.57 -27.15 -11.55
CA ASN A 63 22.65 -26.45 -10.84
C ASN A 63 22.20 -25.05 -10.40
N GLY A 64 22.99 -24.41 -9.55
CA GLY A 64 22.67 -23.08 -9.02
C GLY A 64 22.54 -22.00 -10.10
N PHE A 65 23.26 -22.13 -11.21
CA PHE A 65 23.17 -21.21 -12.35
C PHE A 65 21.79 -21.29 -13.01
N ALA A 66 21.35 -22.49 -13.40
CA ALA A 66 20.03 -22.71 -14.00
C ALA A 66 18.90 -22.33 -13.02
N PHE A 67 19.10 -22.58 -11.73
CA PHE A 67 18.17 -22.16 -10.69
C PHE A 67 18.01 -20.63 -10.66
N ARG A 68 19.13 -19.89 -10.63
CA ARG A 68 19.07 -18.41 -10.66
C ARG A 68 18.41 -17.89 -11.95
N GLN A 69 18.67 -18.50 -13.09
CA GLN A 69 18.05 -18.12 -14.35
C GLN A 69 16.52 -18.26 -14.30
N HIS A 70 16.00 -19.34 -13.75
CA HIS A 70 14.57 -19.50 -13.51
C HIS A 70 13.99 -18.42 -12.59
N LEU A 71 14.73 -18.03 -11.54
CA LEU A 71 14.29 -16.97 -10.64
C LEU A 71 14.20 -15.61 -11.35
N LEU A 72 15.11 -15.32 -12.29
CA LEU A 72 15.12 -14.06 -13.04
C LEU A 72 13.95 -13.95 -14.03
N GLU A 73 13.45 -15.07 -14.54
CA GLU A 73 12.29 -15.14 -15.44
C GLU A 73 10.95 -14.86 -14.71
N ASN A 74 10.92 -15.02 -13.39
CA ASN A 74 9.70 -14.84 -12.60
C ASN A 74 9.69 -13.49 -11.86
N PRO A 75 8.74 -12.59 -12.17
CA PRO A 75 8.62 -11.27 -11.52
C PRO A 75 8.57 -11.30 -9.99
N ALA A 76 8.04 -12.39 -9.39
CA ALA A 76 7.94 -12.53 -7.93
C ALA A 76 9.27 -12.86 -7.24
N THR A 77 10.25 -13.42 -7.97
CA THR A 77 11.51 -13.92 -7.40
C THR A 77 12.77 -13.26 -7.97
N LYS A 78 12.67 -12.56 -9.11
CA LYS A 78 13.82 -11.96 -9.81
C LYS A 78 14.63 -11.00 -8.93
N ASP A 79 13.95 -10.24 -8.07
CA ASP A 79 14.55 -9.20 -7.23
C ASP A 79 15.06 -9.71 -5.87
N ILE A 80 14.89 -11.01 -5.59
CA ILE A 80 15.45 -11.60 -4.36
C ILE A 80 16.98 -11.67 -4.49
N PRO A 81 17.74 -11.06 -3.56
CA PRO A 81 19.19 -11.15 -3.54
C PRO A 81 19.66 -12.60 -3.54
N PHE A 82 20.62 -12.92 -4.40
CA PHE A 82 21.08 -14.29 -4.61
C PHE A 82 22.62 -14.37 -4.50
N ALA A 83 23.12 -15.25 -3.66
CA ALA A 83 24.54 -15.53 -3.53
C ALA A 83 24.81 -17.02 -3.81
N PHE A 84 25.91 -17.28 -4.50
CA PHE A 84 26.37 -18.64 -4.74
C PHE A 84 27.34 -19.10 -3.64
N LEU A 85 27.22 -20.37 -3.26
CA LEU A 85 28.20 -21.09 -2.46
C LEU A 85 28.89 -22.11 -3.38
N THR A 86 30.22 -22.06 -3.52
CA THR A 86 30.95 -22.90 -4.48
C THR A 86 32.28 -23.39 -3.92
N SER A 87 32.70 -24.57 -4.36
CA SER A 87 34.04 -25.12 -4.09
C SER A 87 35.08 -24.66 -5.12
N HIS A 88 34.66 -24.05 -6.23
CA HIS A 88 35.55 -23.65 -7.33
C HIS A 88 36.13 -22.26 -7.14
N LYS A 89 37.39 -22.10 -7.53
CA LYS A 89 38.14 -20.82 -7.50
C LYS A 89 38.26 -20.16 -8.87
N GLU A 90 37.52 -20.62 -9.87
CA GLU A 90 37.67 -20.13 -11.23
C GLU A 90 37.06 -18.76 -11.44
N ASN A 91 37.89 -17.77 -11.77
CA ASN A 91 37.47 -16.37 -12.00
C ASN A 91 36.41 -16.20 -13.11
N ASN A 92 36.38 -17.08 -14.11
CA ASN A 92 35.44 -16.97 -15.23
C ASN A 92 33.98 -17.27 -14.84
N LEU A 93 33.73 -18.23 -13.94
CA LEU A 93 32.39 -18.56 -13.44
C LEU A 93 31.86 -17.44 -12.53
N VAL A 94 32.74 -16.82 -11.75
CA VAL A 94 32.39 -15.69 -10.88
C VAL A 94 31.97 -14.49 -11.72
N MET A 95 32.69 -14.17 -12.80
CA MET A 95 32.38 -13.04 -13.68
C MET A 95 31.03 -13.24 -14.39
N GLN A 96 30.80 -14.44 -14.95
CA GLN A 96 29.51 -14.75 -15.61
C GLN A 96 28.31 -14.64 -14.66
N GLY A 97 28.43 -15.17 -13.46
CA GLY A 97 27.31 -15.14 -12.49
C GLY A 97 27.02 -13.73 -11.94
N LEU A 98 28.01 -12.87 -11.79
CA LEU A 98 27.80 -11.51 -11.33
C LEU A 98 27.19 -10.62 -12.41
N ASP A 99 27.68 -10.72 -13.66
CA ASP A 99 27.24 -9.85 -14.75
C ASP A 99 25.94 -10.35 -15.41
N GLU A 100 25.84 -11.64 -15.76
CA GLU A 100 24.71 -12.18 -16.51
C GLU A 100 23.52 -12.57 -15.61
N LEU A 101 23.79 -13.07 -14.39
CA LEU A 101 22.77 -13.56 -13.47
C LEU A 101 22.41 -12.60 -12.35
N GLN A 102 23.00 -11.42 -12.32
CA GLN A 102 22.76 -10.44 -11.27
C GLN A 102 22.87 -11.03 -9.85
N ALA A 103 23.83 -11.97 -9.67
CA ALA A 103 24.13 -12.50 -8.34
C ALA A 103 24.88 -11.43 -7.53
N VAL A 104 24.57 -11.35 -6.24
CA VAL A 104 25.19 -10.34 -5.38
C VAL A 104 26.57 -10.73 -4.88
N ASP A 105 26.87 -12.02 -4.77
CA ASP A 105 28.22 -12.53 -4.40
C ASP A 105 28.41 -14.01 -4.76
N PHE A 106 29.69 -14.41 -4.80
CA PHE A 106 30.18 -15.80 -4.81
C PHE A 106 31.00 -16.05 -3.56
N ILE A 107 30.59 -17.04 -2.77
CA ILE A 107 31.24 -17.38 -1.50
C ILE A 107 31.86 -18.77 -1.62
N ASN A 108 33.13 -18.89 -1.32
CA ASN A 108 33.79 -20.20 -1.33
C ASN A 108 33.34 -21.04 -0.14
N LYS A 109 33.03 -22.34 -0.35
CA LYS A 109 32.62 -23.29 0.70
C LYS A 109 33.73 -23.51 1.78
N GLU A 110 34.99 -23.25 1.46
CA GLU A 110 36.08 -23.29 2.41
C GLU A 110 36.12 -22.07 3.36
N THR A 111 35.33 -21.03 3.08
CA THR A 111 35.26 -19.83 3.91
C THR A 111 34.75 -20.17 5.31
N PRO A 112 35.38 -19.71 6.41
CA PRO A 112 34.87 -19.96 7.75
C PRO A 112 33.40 -19.44 7.91
N LEU A 113 32.56 -20.24 8.59
CA LEU A 113 31.11 -19.91 8.77
C LEU A 113 30.87 -18.50 9.31
N PRO A 114 31.58 -17.99 10.33
CA PRO A 114 31.36 -16.61 10.79
C PRO A 114 31.57 -15.56 9.68
N VAL A 115 32.50 -15.82 8.75
CA VAL A 115 32.81 -14.93 7.63
C VAL A 115 31.69 -15.03 6.58
N ILE A 116 31.16 -16.23 6.30
CA ILE A 116 30.00 -16.41 5.42
C ILE A 116 28.80 -15.62 5.95
N ILE A 117 28.49 -15.78 7.24
CA ILE A 117 27.37 -15.08 7.88
C ILE A 117 27.57 -13.56 7.82
N SER A 118 28.76 -13.07 8.15
CA SER A 118 29.09 -11.64 8.09
C SER A 118 28.93 -11.08 6.66
N LYS A 119 29.38 -11.83 5.65
CA LYS A 119 29.17 -11.44 4.23
C LYS A 119 27.70 -11.33 3.89
N ILE A 120 26.90 -12.36 4.18
CA ILE A 120 25.46 -12.36 3.92
C ILE A 120 24.75 -11.19 4.64
N ASP A 121 25.12 -10.93 5.90
CA ASP A 121 24.56 -9.83 6.67
C ASP A 121 24.90 -8.45 6.07
N ASN A 122 26.14 -8.27 5.65
CA ASN A 122 26.60 -7.06 4.97
C ASN A 122 25.92 -6.88 3.61
N LEU A 123 25.72 -7.95 2.84
CA LEU A 123 24.99 -7.91 1.56
C LEU A 123 23.54 -7.47 1.76
N LEU A 124 22.84 -8.08 2.71
CA LEU A 124 21.48 -7.69 3.06
C LEU A 124 21.38 -6.23 3.49
N SER A 125 22.32 -5.78 4.32
CA SER A 125 22.38 -4.40 4.79
C SER A 125 22.64 -3.43 3.63
N THR A 126 23.52 -3.78 2.70
CA THR A 126 23.83 -2.96 1.52
C THR A 126 22.64 -2.88 0.56
N VAL A 127 21.94 -3.99 0.31
CA VAL A 127 20.75 -4.01 -0.54
C VAL A 127 19.65 -3.14 0.08
N ARG A 128 19.39 -3.30 1.38
CA ARG A 128 18.39 -2.48 2.10
C ARG A 128 18.77 -1.00 2.08
N GLN A 129 20.05 -0.67 2.25
CA GLN A 129 20.51 0.71 2.20
C GLN A 129 20.37 1.31 0.80
N LYS A 130 20.70 0.58 -0.27
CA LYS A 130 20.49 1.04 -1.64
C LYS A 130 19.00 1.29 -1.94
N GLN A 131 18.14 0.37 -1.52
CA GLN A 131 16.69 0.55 -1.66
C GLN A 131 16.19 1.78 -0.89
N ALA A 132 16.63 1.96 0.36
CA ALA A 132 16.27 3.13 1.16
C ALA A 132 16.76 4.45 0.54
N MET A 133 17.95 4.46 -0.04
CA MET A 133 18.50 5.64 -0.73
C MET A 133 17.70 5.97 -1.99
N ALA A 134 17.39 4.98 -2.82
CA ALA A 134 16.58 5.19 -4.02
C ALA A 134 15.17 5.74 -3.67
N VAL A 135 14.58 5.22 -2.61
CA VAL A 135 13.33 5.71 -2.03
C VAL A 135 13.43 7.15 -1.58
N GLU A 136 14.50 7.50 -0.86
CA GLU A 136 14.72 8.87 -0.38
C GLU A 136 14.97 9.85 -1.53
N GLU A 137 15.66 9.44 -2.59
CA GLU A 137 15.83 10.25 -3.79
C GLU A 137 14.50 10.52 -4.50
N LEU A 138 13.65 9.50 -4.66
CA LEU A 138 12.30 9.65 -5.19
C LEU A 138 11.45 10.58 -4.33
N ARG A 139 11.53 10.47 -2.99
CA ARG A 139 10.85 11.35 -2.05
C ARG A 139 11.28 12.81 -2.24
N LYS A 140 12.58 13.06 -2.31
CA LYS A 140 13.13 14.40 -2.54
C LYS A 140 12.70 14.98 -3.89
N ALA A 141 12.71 14.16 -4.94
CA ALA A 141 12.23 14.58 -6.26
C ALA A 141 10.75 14.97 -6.21
N ALA A 142 9.91 14.17 -5.57
CA ALA A 142 8.49 14.47 -5.41
C ALA A 142 8.24 15.75 -4.60
N GLU A 143 8.98 15.96 -3.51
CA GLU A 143 8.91 17.19 -2.72
C GLU A 143 9.35 18.41 -3.52
N ALA A 144 10.41 18.28 -4.33
CA ALA A 144 10.93 19.36 -5.17
C ALA A 144 9.92 19.85 -6.23
N ILE A 145 9.14 18.92 -6.80
CA ILE A 145 8.06 19.26 -7.76
C ILE A 145 6.75 19.62 -7.06
N ASN A 146 6.73 19.65 -5.71
CA ASN A 146 5.57 19.99 -4.87
C ASN A 146 4.29 19.18 -5.20
N VAL A 147 4.45 17.94 -5.64
CA VAL A 147 3.34 17.04 -5.93
C VAL A 147 2.94 16.36 -4.64
N LYS A 148 1.68 16.56 -4.23
CA LYS A 148 1.12 16.02 -2.99
C LYS A 148 -0.12 15.21 -3.28
N SER A 149 -0.19 14.00 -2.72
CA SER A 149 -1.38 13.15 -2.74
C SER A 149 -2.44 13.60 -1.72
N VAL A 150 -2.04 14.42 -0.75
CA VAL A 150 -2.93 14.93 0.32
C VAL A 150 -2.83 16.45 0.39
N PRO A 151 -3.94 17.20 0.52
CA PRO A 151 -3.93 18.66 0.57
C PRO A 151 -3.18 19.17 1.81
N VAL A 152 -2.67 20.40 1.73
CA VAL A 152 -2.02 21.06 2.87
C VAL A 152 -3.01 21.84 3.71
N LYS A 153 -4.11 22.28 3.08
CA LYS A 153 -5.09 23.18 3.71
C LYS A 153 -6.50 22.60 3.58
N ARG A 154 -7.30 22.85 4.59
CA ARG A 154 -8.74 22.57 4.57
C ARG A 154 -9.44 23.48 3.58
N PRO A 155 -10.51 23.01 2.90
CA PRO A 155 -11.34 23.88 2.08
C PRO A 155 -12.14 24.84 2.96
N ALA A 156 -12.29 26.10 2.51
CA ALA A 156 -13.13 27.07 3.20
C ALA A 156 -14.57 26.94 2.72
N LEU A 157 -15.50 26.64 3.62
CA LEU A 157 -16.94 26.52 3.36
C LEU A 157 -17.69 27.45 4.35
N LYS A 158 -18.92 27.86 3.99
CA LYS A 158 -19.75 28.75 4.82
C LYS A 158 -20.56 27.96 5.83
N ASN A 159 -21.17 26.87 5.39
CA ASN A 159 -22.15 26.09 6.14
C ASN A 159 -21.64 24.70 6.57
N PHE A 160 -20.39 24.39 6.24
CA PHE A 160 -19.75 23.11 6.58
C PHE A 160 -18.31 23.35 7.05
N GLU A 161 -17.84 22.48 7.90
CA GLU A 161 -16.43 22.31 8.20
C GLU A 161 -15.96 20.98 7.63
N VAL A 162 -14.88 21.01 6.84
CA VAL A 162 -14.28 19.81 6.27
C VAL A 162 -12.86 19.69 6.79
N ASP A 163 -12.63 18.64 7.54
CA ASP A 163 -11.35 18.31 8.15
C ASP A 163 -10.81 16.99 7.61
N PHE A 164 -9.52 16.80 7.66
CA PHE A 164 -8.90 15.54 7.25
C PHE A 164 -7.65 15.25 8.07
N TRP A 165 -7.36 13.96 8.21
CA TRP A 165 -6.14 13.45 8.79
C TRP A 165 -5.61 12.32 7.92
N HIS A 166 -4.29 12.27 7.75
CA HIS A 166 -3.61 11.24 6.97
C HIS A 166 -2.32 10.85 7.67
N ARG A 167 -2.06 9.55 7.73
CA ARG A 167 -0.82 8.96 8.23
C ARG A 167 -0.33 7.89 7.26
N PRO A 168 0.77 8.16 6.55
CA PRO A 168 1.33 7.18 5.63
C PRO A 168 1.91 5.97 6.38
N TYR A 169 1.84 4.81 5.77
CA TYR A 169 2.39 3.58 6.32
C TYR A 169 3.92 3.67 6.43
N GLN A 170 4.44 3.43 7.63
CA GLN A 170 5.89 3.52 7.94
C GLN A 170 6.54 4.86 7.53
N GLY A 171 5.76 5.92 7.32
CA GLY A 171 6.27 7.23 6.90
C GLY A 171 6.61 7.33 5.42
N TYR A 172 6.27 6.32 4.61
CA TYR A 172 6.47 6.34 3.16
C TYR A 172 5.19 6.77 2.44
N PRO A 173 5.28 7.55 1.34
CA PRO A 173 4.11 7.82 0.51
C PRO A 173 3.47 6.51 0.03
N GLY A 174 2.17 6.41 0.11
CA GLY A 174 1.41 5.23 -0.25
C GLY A 174 0.32 5.48 -1.29
N GLY A 175 -0.68 4.60 -1.33
CA GLY A 175 -1.79 4.63 -2.27
C GLY A 175 -2.88 5.64 -1.93
N ASP A 176 -3.01 6.01 -0.65
CA ASP A 176 -4.05 6.94 -0.20
C ASP A 176 -3.85 8.34 -0.76
N PHE A 177 -4.93 8.95 -1.22
CA PHE A 177 -4.96 10.34 -1.64
C PHE A 177 -6.27 11.05 -1.26
N ILE A 178 -6.15 12.33 -0.97
CA ILE A 178 -7.26 13.21 -0.64
C ILE A 178 -7.22 14.41 -1.58
N ASP A 179 -8.38 14.84 -2.09
CA ASP A 179 -8.49 16.10 -2.81
C ASP A 179 -9.79 16.84 -2.53
N PHE A 180 -9.75 18.15 -2.67
CA PHE A 180 -10.89 19.04 -2.53
C PHE A 180 -11.00 19.88 -3.82
N ILE A 181 -12.00 19.59 -4.65
CA ILE A 181 -12.18 20.24 -5.95
C ILE A 181 -13.34 21.22 -5.86
N ARG A 182 -13.03 22.48 -5.58
CA ARG A 182 -14.03 23.55 -5.62
C ARG A 182 -14.35 23.89 -7.06
N VAL A 183 -15.62 23.81 -7.42
CA VAL A 183 -16.12 24.11 -8.76
C VAL A 183 -16.95 25.40 -8.80
N SER A 184 -17.50 25.83 -7.66
CA SER A 184 -18.18 27.12 -7.47
C SER A 184 -18.26 27.48 -5.98
N ASP A 185 -18.84 28.64 -5.66
CA ASP A 185 -19.11 29.03 -4.26
C ASP A 185 -20.13 28.09 -3.57
N ARG A 186 -20.97 27.42 -4.36
CA ARG A 186 -21.98 26.49 -3.89
C ARG A 186 -21.47 25.03 -3.79
N TYR A 187 -20.62 24.61 -4.73
CA TYR A 187 -20.28 23.19 -4.91
C TYR A 187 -18.82 22.88 -4.62
N LEU A 188 -18.60 21.90 -3.75
CA LEU A 188 -17.29 21.31 -3.47
C LEU A 188 -17.35 19.81 -3.66
N PHE A 189 -16.47 19.25 -4.50
CA PHE A 189 -16.22 17.82 -4.50
C PHE A 189 -15.15 17.46 -3.48
N VAL A 190 -15.41 16.40 -2.71
CA VAL A 190 -14.50 15.78 -1.76
C VAL A 190 -14.12 14.41 -2.29
N VAL A 191 -12.83 14.11 -2.30
CA VAL A 191 -12.26 12.90 -2.86
C VAL A 191 -11.42 12.22 -1.81
N LEU A 192 -11.67 10.94 -1.55
CA LEU A 192 -10.76 10.03 -0.87
C LEU A 192 -10.58 8.82 -1.77
N GLY A 193 -9.35 8.48 -2.10
CA GLY A 193 -9.04 7.29 -2.88
C GLY A 193 -7.86 6.54 -2.33
N ASP A 194 -7.78 5.26 -2.69
CA ASP A 194 -6.70 4.36 -2.38
C ASP A 194 -6.33 3.54 -3.61
N VAL A 195 -5.11 3.71 -4.11
CA VAL A 195 -4.58 2.96 -5.26
C VAL A 195 -3.99 1.65 -4.76
N MET A 196 -4.56 0.54 -5.25
CA MET A 196 -4.08 -0.79 -4.92
C MET A 196 -2.65 -1.00 -5.42
N GLY A 197 -1.79 -1.51 -4.54
CA GLY A 197 -0.40 -1.80 -4.88
C GLY A 197 0.53 -1.69 -3.68
N LYS A 198 1.81 -1.98 -3.90
CA LYS A 198 2.78 -1.92 -2.81
C LYS A 198 3.58 -0.62 -2.85
N LYS A 199 3.42 0.20 -1.80
CA LYS A 199 4.28 1.36 -1.48
C LYS A 199 4.42 2.36 -2.65
N TRP A 200 5.63 2.45 -3.24
CA TRP A 200 5.99 3.44 -4.24
C TRP A 200 5.27 3.30 -5.58
N ILE A 201 4.86 2.10 -5.96
CA ILE A 201 4.13 1.86 -7.21
C ILE A 201 2.75 2.48 -7.10
N ALA A 202 2.04 2.21 -6.00
CA ALA A 202 0.74 2.81 -5.72
C ALA A 202 0.84 4.34 -5.68
N TRP A 203 1.82 4.90 -4.95
CA TRP A 203 2.05 6.33 -4.88
C TRP A 203 2.30 6.99 -6.25
N PHE A 204 3.07 6.34 -7.12
CA PHE A 204 3.32 6.85 -8.48
C PHE A 204 2.01 7.00 -9.26
N PHE A 205 1.13 6.00 -9.21
CA PHE A 205 -0.14 6.02 -9.91
C PHE A 205 -1.17 6.98 -9.29
N THR A 206 -1.06 7.30 -8.00
CA THR A 206 -1.94 8.27 -7.31
C THR A 206 -2.05 9.60 -8.08
N PHE A 207 -0.96 10.08 -8.68
CA PHE A 207 -0.97 11.33 -9.44
C PHE A 207 -1.71 11.23 -10.77
N SER A 208 -1.66 10.07 -11.43
CA SER A 208 -2.45 9.80 -12.62
C SER A 208 -3.94 9.80 -12.27
N PHE A 209 -4.33 9.07 -11.22
CA PHE A 209 -5.73 9.06 -10.73
C PHE A 209 -6.21 10.46 -10.35
N LEU A 210 -5.45 11.22 -9.57
CA LEU A 210 -5.78 12.61 -9.22
C LEU A 210 -5.97 13.49 -10.46
N SER A 211 -5.12 13.34 -11.48
CA SER A 211 -5.21 14.11 -12.70
C SER A 211 -6.49 13.79 -13.49
N TYR A 212 -6.82 12.50 -13.64
CA TYR A 212 -8.06 12.07 -14.28
C TYR A 212 -9.29 12.53 -13.52
N ILE A 213 -9.32 12.38 -12.19
CA ILE A 213 -10.44 12.81 -11.35
C ILE A 213 -10.64 14.32 -11.47
N ARG A 214 -9.58 15.12 -11.33
CA ARG A 214 -9.64 16.59 -11.45
C ARG A 214 -10.13 17.04 -12.81
N ALA A 215 -9.67 16.40 -13.89
CA ALA A 215 -10.08 16.70 -15.24
C ALA A 215 -11.55 16.32 -15.46
N ALA A 216 -11.93 15.09 -15.11
CA ALA A 216 -13.29 14.58 -15.30
C ALA A 216 -14.33 15.40 -14.54
N VAL A 217 -14.08 15.72 -13.26
CA VAL A 217 -14.98 16.57 -12.47
C VAL A 217 -15.18 17.93 -13.16
N ARG A 218 -14.09 18.61 -13.57
CA ARG A 218 -14.20 19.92 -14.22
C ARG A 218 -14.90 19.87 -15.57
N PHE A 219 -14.60 18.87 -16.40
CA PHE A 219 -15.28 18.70 -17.70
C PHE A 219 -16.78 18.39 -17.54
N CYS A 220 -17.13 17.54 -16.58
CA CYS A 220 -18.54 17.25 -16.30
C CYS A 220 -19.29 18.49 -15.82
N VAL A 221 -18.71 19.28 -14.92
CA VAL A 221 -19.29 20.52 -14.41
C VAL A 221 -19.46 21.57 -15.53
N LEU A 222 -18.52 21.68 -16.47
CA LEU A 222 -18.69 22.54 -17.65
C LEU A 222 -19.89 22.11 -18.51
N GLY A 223 -20.23 20.83 -18.51
CA GLY A 223 -21.44 20.28 -19.15
C GLY A 223 -22.70 20.29 -18.26
N ASN A 224 -22.68 20.98 -17.11
CA ASN A 224 -23.73 20.98 -16.09
C ASN A 224 -24.03 19.60 -15.49
N GLU A 225 -23.08 18.68 -15.50
CA GLU A 225 -23.17 17.38 -14.86
C GLU A 225 -22.49 17.44 -13.48
N TYR A 226 -23.27 17.25 -12.43
CA TYR A 226 -22.82 17.29 -11.03
C TYR A 226 -23.02 15.95 -10.30
N ASP A 227 -23.60 14.94 -10.96
CA ASP A 227 -23.87 13.64 -10.36
C ASP A 227 -22.57 12.86 -10.10
N PRO A 228 -22.18 12.57 -8.83
CA PRO A 228 -20.98 11.82 -8.53
C PRO A 228 -20.94 10.44 -9.21
N ALA A 229 -22.07 9.76 -9.36
CA ALA A 229 -22.13 8.44 -9.99
C ALA A 229 -21.83 8.52 -11.49
N ALA A 230 -22.41 9.49 -12.19
CA ALA A 230 -22.15 9.72 -13.61
C ALA A 230 -20.69 10.14 -13.85
N ILE A 231 -20.14 10.97 -12.96
CA ILE A 231 -18.72 11.39 -13.03
C ILE A 231 -17.82 10.19 -12.80
N LEU A 232 -18.11 9.34 -11.80
CA LEU A 232 -17.33 8.17 -11.45
C LEU A 232 -17.29 7.14 -12.60
N SER A 233 -18.43 6.91 -13.28
CA SER A 233 -18.49 6.06 -14.47
C SER A 233 -17.61 6.57 -15.60
N LYS A 234 -17.55 7.89 -15.82
CA LYS A 234 -16.67 8.50 -16.82
C LYS A 234 -15.19 8.38 -16.44
N ILE A 235 -14.86 8.60 -15.15
CA ILE A 235 -13.49 8.40 -14.64
C ILE A 235 -13.05 6.96 -14.88
N ASN A 236 -13.86 5.97 -14.50
CA ASN A 236 -13.57 4.57 -14.70
C ASN A 236 -13.30 4.23 -16.16
N ASN A 237 -14.15 4.69 -17.08
CA ASN A 237 -13.96 4.42 -18.51
C ASN A 237 -12.66 5.01 -19.06
N VAL A 238 -12.25 6.21 -18.62
CA VAL A 238 -10.97 6.80 -19.03
C VAL A 238 -9.80 5.99 -18.49
N ILE A 239 -9.85 5.57 -17.23
CA ILE A 239 -8.80 4.75 -16.58
C ILE A 239 -8.66 3.40 -17.31
N CYS A 240 -9.76 2.72 -17.63
CA CYS A 240 -9.73 1.44 -18.35
C CYS A 240 -9.20 1.54 -19.79
N GLN A 241 -9.14 2.72 -20.37
CA GLN A 241 -8.61 2.96 -21.72
C GLN A 241 -7.13 3.39 -21.71
N ASP A 242 -6.56 3.66 -20.56
CA ASP A 242 -5.15 4.06 -20.43
C ASP A 242 -4.26 2.82 -20.26
N GLU A 243 -3.44 2.53 -21.27
CA GLU A 243 -2.51 1.39 -21.24
C GLU A 243 -1.51 1.48 -20.06
N ALA A 244 -1.17 2.68 -19.59
CA ALA A 244 -0.26 2.88 -18.47
C ALA A 244 -0.89 2.50 -17.12
N LEU A 245 -2.23 2.40 -17.06
CA LEU A 245 -2.99 2.02 -15.87
C LEU A 245 -3.58 0.61 -15.97
N ASN A 246 -3.20 -0.18 -16.98
CA ASN A 246 -3.59 -1.57 -17.06
C ASN A 246 -3.20 -2.30 -15.77
N ASP A 247 -4.15 -3.05 -15.22
CA ASP A 247 -4.01 -3.80 -13.95
C ASP A 247 -3.82 -2.94 -12.70
N VAL A 248 -4.00 -1.62 -12.77
CA VAL A 248 -3.97 -0.73 -11.62
C VAL A 248 -5.40 -0.44 -11.17
N LEU A 249 -5.76 -0.95 -10.00
CA LEU A 249 -7.08 -0.77 -9.41
C LEU A 249 -7.03 0.31 -8.32
N ALA A 250 -8.15 1.03 -8.13
CA ALA A 250 -8.27 1.97 -7.03
C ALA A 250 -9.67 1.97 -6.42
N GLY A 251 -9.71 2.06 -5.09
CA GLY A 251 -10.90 2.46 -4.36
C GLY A 251 -11.09 3.98 -4.44
N LEU A 252 -12.33 4.46 -4.51
CA LEU A 252 -12.61 5.89 -4.54
C LEU A 252 -13.96 6.22 -3.92
N SER A 253 -13.97 7.15 -2.95
CA SER A 253 -15.15 7.85 -2.49
C SER A 253 -15.21 9.24 -3.14
N LEU A 254 -16.26 9.55 -3.89
CA LEU A 254 -16.52 10.84 -4.51
C LEU A 254 -17.79 11.46 -3.92
N LEU A 255 -17.65 12.58 -3.23
CA LEU A 255 -18.76 13.30 -2.64
C LEU A 255 -18.91 14.67 -3.29
N LEU A 256 -20.15 15.14 -3.41
CA LEU A 256 -20.50 16.52 -3.76
C LEU A 256 -21.23 17.16 -2.59
N ILE A 257 -20.68 18.22 -2.03
CA ILE A 257 -21.31 19.06 -1.01
C ILE A 257 -22.01 20.22 -1.72
N ASP A 258 -23.32 20.35 -1.53
CA ASP A 258 -24.10 21.54 -1.91
C ASP A 258 -24.26 22.42 -0.67
N GLU A 259 -23.52 23.53 -0.63
CA GLU A 259 -23.54 24.46 0.51
C GLU A 259 -24.89 25.16 0.73
N GLU A 260 -25.69 25.32 -0.33
CA GLU A 260 -26.98 26.02 -0.21
C GLU A 260 -28.08 25.11 0.35
N THR A 261 -28.14 23.88 -0.16
CA THR A 261 -29.21 22.96 0.24
C THR A 261 -28.84 22.11 1.46
N GLY A 262 -27.57 21.97 1.76
CA GLY A 262 -27.09 21.07 2.79
C GLY A 262 -27.12 19.59 2.39
N ILE A 263 -27.32 19.30 1.10
CA ILE A 263 -27.31 17.94 0.57
C ILE A 263 -25.85 17.54 0.28
N VAL A 264 -25.47 16.35 0.75
CA VAL A 264 -24.23 15.67 0.34
C VAL A 264 -24.63 14.48 -0.53
N SER A 265 -24.20 14.52 -1.79
CA SER A 265 -24.36 13.39 -2.72
C SER A 265 -23.07 12.59 -2.76
N TYR A 266 -23.16 11.28 -2.73
CA TYR A 266 -22.02 10.37 -2.67
C TYR A 266 -22.14 9.24 -3.69
N SER A 267 -20.99 8.84 -4.23
CA SER A 267 -20.84 7.60 -4.99
C SER A 267 -19.45 7.01 -4.69
N GLY A 268 -19.39 5.70 -4.55
CA GLY A 268 -18.17 4.98 -4.21
C GLY A 268 -17.83 3.89 -5.21
N ALA A 269 -16.54 3.63 -5.35
CA ALA A 269 -15.94 2.57 -6.16
C ALA A 269 -15.07 1.68 -5.29
N GLY A 270 -15.57 0.54 -4.83
CA GLY A 270 -14.81 -0.41 -4.01
C GLY A 270 -14.33 0.17 -2.68
N ASP A 271 -14.98 1.20 -2.18
CA ASP A 271 -14.66 1.86 -0.92
C ASP A 271 -15.45 1.27 0.27
N LEU A 272 -15.09 1.69 1.48
CA LEU A 272 -15.80 1.32 2.69
C LEU A 272 -17.08 2.15 2.85
N PRO A 273 -18.12 1.61 3.55
CA PRO A 273 -19.29 2.40 3.93
C PRO A 273 -18.90 3.66 4.69
N LEU A 274 -19.46 4.81 4.34
CA LEU A 274 -19.30 6.03 5.08
C LEU A 274 -20.13 5.95 6.38
N LEU A 275 -19.68 6.63 7.44
CA LEU A 275 -20.43 6.76 8.68
C LEU A 275 -21.13 8.12 8.72
N TYR A 276 -22.45 8.12 8.74
CA TYR A 276 -23.27 9.32 8.93
C TYR A 276 -23.82 9.37 10.35
N TYR A 277 -23.39 10.37 11.10
CA TYR A 277 -23.89 10.67 12.44
C TYR A 277 -25.04 11.67 12.35
N ASN A 278 -26.23 11.25 12.77
CA ASN A 278 -27.40 12.10 12.94
C ASN A 278 -27.42 12.66 14.36
N ALA A 279 -27.18 13.95 14.49
CA ALA A 279 -27.08 14.61 15.80
C ALA A 279 -28.42 14.67 16.55
N ALA A 280 -29.55 14.72 15.84
CA ALA A 280 -30.88 14.78 16.45
C ALA A 280 -31.30 13.44 17.07
N GLU A 281 -30.88 12.32 16.45
CA GLU A 281 -31.23 10.96 16.87
C GLU A 281 -30.14 10.30 17.72
N ASP A 282 -28.96 10.91 17.80
CA ASP A 282 -27.75 10.32 18.40
C ASP A 282 -27.45 8.91 17.83
N SER A 283 -27.54 8.78 16.50
CA SER A 283 -27.38 7.52 15.79
C SER A 283 -26.29 7.61 14.72
N ILE A 284 -25.66 6.46 14.40
CA ILE A 284 -24.76 6.34 13.26
C ILE A 284 -25.34 5.37 12.26
N ASP A 285 -25.59 5.86 11.05
CA ASP A 285 -25.98 5.09 9.89
C ASP A 285 -24.81 4.85 8.94
N GLU A 286 -24.85 3.75 8.22
CA GLU A 286 -23.88 3.43 7.18
C GLU A 286 -24.45 3.82 5.81
N VAL A 287 -23.71 4.67 5.10
CA VAL A 287 -24.05 5.06 3.73
C VAL A 287 -23.15 4.26 2.79
N THR A 288 -23.74 3.32 2.06
CA THR A 288 -23.02 2.37 1.21
C THR A 288 -23.21 2.66 -0.25
N SER A 289 -22.18 2.43 -1.06
CA SER A 289 -22.22 2.35 -2.51
C SER A 289 -21.90 0.92 -2.96
N SER A 290 -22.47 0.49 -4.07
CA SER A 290 -22.28 -0.87 -4.62
C SER A 290 -21.26 -0.93 -5.74
N GLY A 291 -20.54 0.15 -6.01
CA GLY A 291 -19.60 0.25 -7.13
C GLY A 291 -18.35 -0.64 -6.98
N LEU A 292 -17.93 -1.28 -8.07
CA LEU A 292 -16.65 -1.99 -8.13
C LEU A 292 -15.49 -1.00 -8.22
N LEU A 293 -14.28 -1.46 -7.89
CA LEU A 293 -13.03 -0.69 -8.00
C LEU A 293 -12.89 -0.03 -9.38
N LEU A 294 -12.33 1.16 -9.41
CA LEU A 294 -11.89 1.80 -10.65
C LEU A 294 -10.83 0.96 -11.34
N GLY A 295 -10.89 0.90 -12.68
CA GLY A 295 -9.98 0.10 -13.49
C GLY A 295 -10.35 -1.38 -13.61
N TRP A 296 -11.41 -1.86 -12.92
CA TRP A 296 -11.80 -3.27 -12.96
C TRP A 296 -12.34 -3.71 -14.32
N ALA A 297 -13.24 -2.93 -14.90
CA ALA A 297 -13.84 -3.18 -16.20
C ALA A 297 -14.42 -1.89 -16.78
N THR A 298 -14.56 -1.82 -18.11
CA THR A 298 -15.27 -0.73 -18.79
C THR A 298 -16.77 -0.78 -18.54
N GLU A 299 -17.45 0.37 -18.73
CA GLU A 299 -18.91 0.51 -18.68
C GLU A 299 -19.55 0.16 -17.32
N LEU A 300 -18.76 0.19 -16.23
CA LEU A 300 -19.31 0.03 -14.88
C LEU A 300 -20.26 1.19 -14.57
N GLN A 301 -21.39 0.84 -13.93
CA GLN A 301 -22.34 1.78 -13.39
C GLN A 301 -22.15 1.88 -11.89
N TYR A 302 -22.20 3.10 -11.39
CA TYR A 302 -22.10 3.39 -9.95
C TYR A 302 -23.44 3.94 -9.47
N ASP A 303 -23.79 3.68 -8.22
CA ASP A 303 -25.00 4.20 -7.60
C ASP A 303 -24.72 5.52 -6.87
N LYS A 304 -25.76 6.35 -6.77
CA LYS A 304 -25.72 7.60 -6.02
C LYS A 304 -26.51 7.47 -4.73
N GLN A 305 -25.88 7.87 -3.63
CA GLN A 305 -26.54 8.07 -2.35
C GLN A 305 -26.63 9.57 -2.04
N GLN A 306 -27.63 9.98 -1.27
CA GLN A 306 -27.79 11.36 -0.83
C GLN A 306 -28.14 11.41 0.65
N VAL A 307 -27.49 12.34 1.34
CA VAL A 307 -27.74 12.63 2.76
C VAL A 307 -28.09 14.10 2.88
N GLN A 308 -29.26 14.41 3.46
CA GLN A 308 -29.63 15.76 3.85
C GLN A 308 -29.08 16.04 5.22
N MET A 309 -27.96 16.75 5.30
CA MET A 309 -27.32 17.06 6.56
C MET A 309 -27.99 18.25 7.26
N GLN A 310 -28.30 18.08 8.54
CA GLN A 310 -28.81 19.11 9.45
C GLN A 310 -27.67 19.65 10.32
N LYS A 311 -27.91 20.77 10.98
CA LYS A 311 -26.94 21.35 11.92
C LYS A 311 -26.55 20.35 13.01
N GLY A 312 -25.25 20.14 13.16
CA GLY A 312 -24.67 19.20 14.12
C GLY A 312 -24.38 17.82 13.53
N ASP A 313 -24.91 17.49 12.34
CA ASP A 313 -24.64 16.23 11.68
C ASP A 313 -23.18 16.13 11.21
N GLN A 314 -22.65 14.92 11.17
CA GLN A 314 -21.28 14.66 10.75
C GLN A 314 -21.20 13.43 9.84
N LEU A 315 -20.41 13.51 8.77
CA LEU A 315 -20.12 12.41 7.87
C LEU A 315 -18.63 12.08 7.92
N LEU A 316 -18.28 10.81 8.09
CA LEU A 316 -16.91 10.32 8.10
C LEU A 316 -16.67 9.43 6.88
N ILE A 317 -15.59 9.72 6.16
CA ILE A 317 -15.07 8.96 5.03
C ILE A 317 -13.66 8.51 5.41
N PHE A 318 -13.31 7.24 5.21
CA PHE A 318 -12.01 6.74 5.64
C PHE A 318 -11.52 5.56 4.79
N SER A 319 -10.18 5.43 4.69
CA SER A 319 -9.54 4.30 4.02
C SER A 319 -9.51 3.04 4.92
N ASP A 320 -9.27 1.90 4.32
CA ASP A 320 -9.26 0.60 5.00
C ASP A 320 -8.20 0.49 6.10
N GLY A 321 -7.05 1.19 5.96
CA GLY A 321 -6.02 1.23 7.00
C GLY A 321 -6.48 1.77 8.36
N ILE A 322 -7.63 2.50 8.42
CA ILE A 322 -8.24 2.93 9.68
C ILE A 322 -8.84 1.74 10.46
N VAL A 323 -9.38 0.76 9.75
CA VAL A 323 -10.09 -0.39 10.32
C VAL A 323 -9.30 -1.68 10.24
N GLU A 324 -8.19 -1.70 9.51
CA GLU A 324 -7.34 -2.87 9.37
C GLU A 324 -6.12 -2.83 10.28
N PHE A 325 -5.78 -3.98 10.84
CA PHE A 325 -4.63 -4.12 11.74
C PHE A 325 -3.99 -5.51 11.62
N ALA A 326 -2.72 -5.61 12.03
CA ALA A 326 -2.02 -6.88 12.10
C ALA A 326 -2.20 -7.53 13.48
N GLU A 327 -2.69 -8.78 13.48
CA GLU A 327 -2.75 -9.62 14.68
C GLU A 327 -2.28 -11.03 14.33
N ASP A 328 -1.34 -11.58 15.11
CA ASP A 328 -0.72 -12.90 14.89
C ASP A 328 -0.16 -13.09 13.46
N GLY A 329 0.38 -12.02 12.86
CA GLY A 329 0.93 -12.04 11.51
C GLY A 329 -0.12 -12.09 10.39
N LYS A 330 -1.41 -11.93 10.71
CA LYS A 330 -2.52 -11.87 9.75
C LYS A 330 -3.14 -10.47 9.75
N ARG A 331 -3.56 -10.02 8.56
CA ARG A 331 -4.37 -8.80 8.41
C ARG A 331 -5.81 -9.11 8.82
N LYS A 332 -6.35 -8.30 9.70
CA LYS A 332 -7.74 -8.37 10.17
C LYS A 332 -8.39 -7.02 9.97
N SER A 333 -9.69 -7.00 9.73
CA SER A 333 -10.49 -5.78 9.66
C SER A 333 -11.54 -5.80 10.77
N ASP A 334 -11.72 -4.66 11.45
CA ASP A 334 -12.69 -4.49 12.52
C ASP A 334 -13.47 -3.18 12.38
N TYR A 335 -14.21 -3.08 11.30
CA TYR A 335 -15.10 -1.95 11.01
C TYR A 335 -16.11 -1.69 12.13
N ALA A 336 -16.68 -2.77 12.71
CA ALA A 336 -17.69 -2.65 13.75
C ALA A 336 -17.13 -2.06 15.04
N VAL A 337 -15.90 -2.42 15.41
CA VAL A 337 -15.20 -1.84 16.57
C VAL A 337 -14.87 -0.37 16.32
N PHE A 338 -14.42 -0.01 15.13
CA PHE A 338 -14.19 1.40 14.79
C PHE A 338 -15.48 2.22 14.93
N LYS A 339 -16.58 1.76 14.30
CA LYS A 339 -17.90 2.40 14.40
C LYS A 339 -18.35 2.57 15.85
N HIS A 340 -18.19 1.55 16.69
CA HIS A 340 -18.53 1.59 18.11
C HIS A 340 -17.69 2.61 18.87
N ASN A 341 -16.38 2.65 18.63
CA ASN A 341 -15.46 3.52 19.35
C ASN A 341 -15.57 4.99 18.94
N VAL A 342 -15.92 5.27 17.67
CA VAL A 342 -16.04 6.64 17.19
C VAL A 342 -17.37 7.29 17.58
N HIS A 343 -18.43 6.52 17.78
CA HIS A 343 -19.77 7.02 18.13
C HIS A 343 -19.77 7.99 19.34
N PRO A 344 -19.20 7.65 20.52
CA PRO A 344 -19.19 8.58 21.65
C PRO A 344 -18.39 9.86 21.38
N LEU A 345 -17.45 9.83 20.44
CA LEU A 345 -16.64 10.99 20.09
C LEU A 345 -17.43 12.01 19.24
N LEU A 346 -18.40 11.55 18.45
CA LEU A 346 -19.21 12.40 17.55
C LEU A 346 -20.23 13.28 18.29
N LYS A 347 -20.57 12.95 19.53
CA LYS A 347 -21.57 13.68 20.35
C LYS A 347 -21.18 15.09 20.76
N THR A 348 -19.92 15.47 20.62
CA THR A 348 -19.39 16.74 21.16
C THR A 348 -19.32 17.87 20.14
N GLY A 349 -20.15 17.85 19.09
CA GLY A 349 -20.09 18.80 17.99
C GLY A 349 -18.98 18.45 16.99
N ASN A 350 -18.29 19.44 16.40
CA ASN A 350 -17.16 19.11 15.52
C ASN A 350 -16.07 18.38 16.31
N SER A 351 -16.09 17.05 16.20
CA SER A 351 -15.28 16.14 17.01
C SER A 351 -13.97 15.74 16.32
N PHE A 352 -13.62 16.34 15.21
CA PHE A 352 -12.48 15.91 14.39
C PHE A 352 -11.16 15.83 15.17
N ASN A 353 -10.86 16.81 16.02
CA ASN A 353 -9.64 16.81 16.84
C ASN A 353 -9.62 15.62 17.83
N THR A 354 -10.77 15.25 18.37
CA THR A 354 -10.90 14.10 19.29
C THR A 354 -10.72 12.78 18.52
N ILE A 355 -11.32 12.67 17.32
CA ILE A 355 -11.19 11.51 16.45
C ILE A 355 -9.73 11.34 16.00
N SER A 356 -9.08 12.40 15.54
CA SER A 356 -7.69 12.35 15.11
C SER A 356 -6.74 11.96 16.25
N SER A 357 -6.97 12.46 17.48
CA SER A 357 -6.21 12.07 18.66
C SER A 357 -6.43 10.60 19.05
N TYR A 358 -7.68 10.12 18.96
CA TYR A 358 -8.01 8.69 19.14
C TYR A 358 -7.27 7.82 18.11
N LEU A 359 -7.31 8.17 16.83
CA LEU A 359 -6.61 7.44 15.78
C LEU A 359 -5.09 7.44 15.98
N GLN A 360 -4.53 8.58 16.34
CA GLN A 360 -3.10 8.70 16.61
C GLN A 360 -2.66 7.77 17.74
N SER A 361 -3.42 7.69 18.83
CA SER A 361 -3.13 6.80 19.96
C SER A 361 -3.38 5.32 19.64
N SER A 362 -4.44 5.00 18.88
CA SER A 362 -4.81 3.62 18.52
C SER A 362 -3.82 3.00 17.56
N LEU A 363 -3.20 3.80 16.70
CA LEU A 363 -2.21 3.37 15.69
C LEU A 363 -0.75 3.49 16.19
N GLU A 364 -0.53 3.81 17.47
CA GLU A 364 0.80 3.74 18.08
C GLU A 364 1.26 2.28 18.18
N GLY A 365 2.52 2.03 17.74
CA GLY A 365 3.12 0.70 17.71
C GLY A 365 3.02 0.02 16.34
N SER A 366 3.12 -1.32 16.31
CA SER A 366 3.21 -2.13 15.09
C SER A 366 1.85 -2.54 14.49
N ARG A 367 0.75 -1.88 14.83
CA ARG A 367 -0.59 -2.26 14.40
C ARG A 367 -0.98 -1.75 13.01
N GLN A 368 -0.41 -0.64 12.56
CA GLN A 368 -0.70 -0.09 11.24
C GLN A 368 -0.23 -1.06 10.15
N THR A 369 -1.10 -1.37 9.20
CA THR A 369 -0.84 -2.31 8.08
C THR A 369 -0.81 -1.62 6.73
N ASP A 370 -1.45 -0.44 6.62
CA ASP A 370 -1.57 0.36 5.41
C ASP A 370 -1.61 1.85 5.72
N ASP A 371 -1.71 2.71 4.70
CA ASP A 371 -2.00 4.12 4.87
C ASP A 371 -3.32 4.32 5.61
N CYS A 372 -3.40 5.35 6.42
CA CYS A 372 -4.60 5.67 7.17
C CYS A 372 -5.06 7.08 6.82
N SER A 373 -6.21 7.20 6.23
CA SER A 373 -6.82 8.49 5.87
C SER A 373 -8.25 8.58 6.38
N ILE A 374 -8.62 9.74 6.88
CA ILE A 374 -10.00 10.05 7.25
C ILE A 374 -10.34 11.49 6.91
N ILE A 375 -11.55 11.69 6.42
CA ILE A 375 -12.15 13.00 6.17
C ILE A 375 -13.43 13.10 7.01
N SER A 376 -13.62 14.23 7.63
CA SER A 376 -14.85 14.57 8.35
C SER A 376 -15.52 15.75 7.69
N VAL A 377 -16.81 15.63 7.44
CA VAL A 377 -17.68 16.70 6.94
C VAL A 377 -18.70 16.99 8.05
N TYR A 378 -18.62 18.16 8.66
CA TYR A 378 -19.49 18.61 9.75
C TYR A 378 -20.39 19.75 9.27
N LYS A 379 -21.68 19.71 9.61
CA LYS A 379 -22.68 20.74 9.26
C LYS A 379 -22.81 21.74 10.41
N ASN A 380 -22.48 23.02 10.13
CA ASN A 380 -22.54 24.13 11.10
C ASN A 380 -23.98 24.55 11.47
#